data_65f4c608a7ae59ffcae8fb8b36091e7a
#
_entry.id   65f4c608a7ae59ffcae8fb8b36091e7a
#
_cell.length_a   1.000
_cell.length_b   1.000
_cell.length_c   1.000
_cell.angle_alpha   90.00
_cell.angle_beta   90.00
_cell.angle_gamma   90.00
#
_symmetry.space_group_name_H-M   'P 1'
#
loop_
_entity.id
_entity.type
_entity.pdbx_description
1 polymer ?
#
loop_
_entity_poly.entity_id
_entity_poly.type
_entity_poly.pdbx_seq_one_letter_code
_entity_poly.pdbx_strand_id
1 'polypeptide(L)'
;MDNPRQFDSACRPSRRQIVGSLTALGAATLTGFPVWAAAPAARTIDFHHHFNPPFLVNAAAGNRVGVDPNALNWDIGYSLDDMDKTGIAKAVLSPPTGFAERTDPSQRSGMIRRVNEYGAQLVRDHPTRYVQLVYMPLPDVDAALKEIAYGFDTLKVVGAGFATSYGEKYASDPAFAPIFEELNRRRAIAYFHPLAAACCTKIFPAVPEEATLVEIPYDTARTVIGFLFTGAFRRYPDIKFVFSHSGGAVPMFAGRFNRLLQNTDVSKVAPNGINAEFRRLYYETANANSPPTMAALLKFAPLSQLLFGSDHPYVSDADNMTDLKSCGLSQAQMNAILYENAERLIPQLRA
;
A
#
# COMPACT_ATOMS: atom_id res chain seq x y z
N MET A 1 35.91 -18.25 45.62
CA MET A 1 36.28 -16.84 45.98
C MET A 1 35.27 -15.95 45.32
N ASP A 2 34.24 -15.67 46.13
CA ASP A 2 33.67 -14.37 46.52
C ASP A 2 32.78 -13.71 45.44
N ASN A 3 31.60 -13.31 45.64
CA ASN A 3 30.66 -13.11 46.75
C ASN A 3 29.33 -12.59 46.13
N PRO A 4 28.15 -13.07 46.46
CA PRO A 4 26.89 -12.53 45.93
C PRO A 4 26.47 -11.32 46.78
N ARG A 5 26.17 -10.20 46.15
CA ARG A 5 25.60 -9.02 46.84
C ARG A 5 24.11 -9.22 47.10
N GLN A 6 23.80 -9.20 48.40
CA GLN A 6 22.46 -9.11 48.98
C GLN A 6 21.75 -7.83 48.49
N PHE A 7 20.50 -7.98 48.07
CA PHE A 7 19.58 -6.87 47.94
C PHE A 7 18.79 -6.72 49.24
N ASP A 8 18.96 -5.53 49.80
CA ASP A 8 18.35 -5.09 51.04
C ASP A 8 16.87 -4.87 50.88
N SER A 9 16.08 -5.47 51.79
CA SER A 9 14.62 -5.34 51.86
C SER A 9 14.29 -4.26 52.89
N ALA A 10 13.93 -3.07 52.44
CA ALA A 10 13.42 -2.06 53.33
C ALA A 10 12.26 -1.26 52.75
N CYS A 11 11.19 -1.24 53.51
CA CYS A 11 10.10 -0.27 53.62
C CYS A 11 8.86 -0.50 52.77
N ARG A 12 7.98 -1.38 53.30
CA ARG A 12 6.52 -1.25 53.07
C ARG A 12 5.89 -0.47 54.21
N PRO A 13 5.16 0.63 53.99
CA PRO A 13 4.45 1.33 55.04
C PRO A 13 3.26 0.50 55.57
N SER A 14 3.07 0.48 56.89
CA SER A 14 2.02 -0.26 57.55
C SER A 14 0.66 0.37 57.34
N ARG A 15 -0.40 -0.47 57.37
CA ARG A 15 -1.83 -0.07 57.19
C ARG A 15 -2.35 0.94 58.22
N ARG A 16 -1.59 1.33 59.25
CA ARG A 16 -1.99 2.28 60.28
C ARG A 16 -1.63 3.75 60.00
N GLN A 17 -0.91 4.05 58.91
CA GLN A 17 -0.55 5.42 58.56
C GLN A 17 -1.50 6.10 57.56
N ILE A 18 -2.57 5.42 57.15
CA ILE A 18 -3.53 5.92 56.13
C ILE A 18 -4.78 6.55 56.76
N VAL A 19 -4.97 6.55 58.07
CA VAL A 19 -6.22 7.02 58.70
C VAL A 19 -6.10 8.37 59.43
N GLY A 20 -5.01 9.08 59.26
CA GLY A 20 -4.71 10.29 60.05
C GLY A 20 -4.69 11.62 59.32
N SER A 21 -5.39 11.81 58.18
CA SER A 21 -5.39 13.11 57.49
C SER A 21 -6.66 13.38 56.66
N LEU A 22 -7.80 13.40 57.36
CA LEU A 22 -9.06 13.83 56.78
C LEU A 22 -9.76 14.80 57.72
N THR A 23 -9.20 16.01 57.93
CA THR A 23 -9.95 17.19 58.36
C THR A 23 -9.10 18.44 58.17
N ALA A 24 -9.15 19.03 57.01
CA ALA A 24 -8.92 20.46 56.77
C ALA A 24 -9.76 20.85 55.56
N LEU A 25 -10.99 21.32 55.79
CA LEU A 25 -11.75 22.07 54.79
C LEU A 25 -11.03 23.39 54.56
N GLY A 26 -10.45 23.56 53.41
CA GLY A 26 -9.98 24.83 52.88
C GLY A 26 -10.57 25.00 51.51
N ALA A 27 -11.27 26.09 51.24
CA ALA A 27 -11.80 26.47 49.94
C ALA A 27 -10.71 26.46 48.87
N ALA A 28 -10.64 25.42 48.07
CA ALA A 28 -9.82 25.37 46.89
C ALA A 28 -10.66 25.85 45.71
N THR A 29 -10.31 27.01 45.20
CA THR A 29 -10.70 27.53 43.89
C THR A 29 -10.60 26.40 42.86
N LEU A 30 -11.64 26.23 42.06
CA LEU A 30 -11.70 25.37 40.91
C LEU A 30 -10.67 25.85 39.88
N THR A 31 -9.41 25.52 40.06
CA THR A 31 -8.44 25.53 38.98
C THR A 31 -8.78 24.36 38.10
N GLY A 32 -9.24 24.65 36.88
CA GLY A 32 -9.64 23.67 35.92
C GLY A 32 -8.54 22.62 35.76
N PHE A 33 -8.90 21.36 35.96
CA PHE A 33 -8.05 20.25 35.51
C PHE A 33 -7.71 20.49 34.01
N PRO A 34 -6.45 20.38 33.60
CA PRO A 34 -6.18 20.42 32.20
C PRO A 34 -7.05 19.33 31.56
N VAL A 35 -8.01 19.73 30.76
CA VAL A 35 -8.68 18.81 29.85
C VAL A 35 -7.56 18.34 28.93
N TRP A 36 -7.06 17.15 29.17
CA TRP A 36 -6.18 16.52 28.22
C TRP A 36 -6.98 16.45 26.92
N ALA A 37 -6.58 17.29 25.97
CA ALA A 37 -7.12 17.18 24.62
C ALA A 37 -6.93 15.72 24.22
N ALA A 38 -8.03 15.03 23.94
CA ALA A 38 -7.94 13.68 23.40
C ALA A 38 -6.94 13.72 22.24
N ALA A 39 -6.02 12.75 22.21
CA ALA A 39 -5.11 12.63 21.07
C ALA A 39 -5.97 12.71 19.79
N PRO A 40 -5.54 13.49 18.79
CA PRO A 40 -6.33 13.58 17.57
C PRO A 40 -6.60 12.16 17.08
N ALA A 41 -7.86 11.89 16.75
CA ALA A 41 -8.27 10.58 16.26
C ALA A 41 -7.37 10.15 15.10
N ALA A 42 -7.00 8.89 15.08
CA ALA A 42 -6.23 8.32 13.98
C ALA A 42 -6.92 8.64 12.64
N ARG A 43 -6.18 9.16 11.68
CA ARG A 43 -6.73 9.54 10.36
C ARG A 43 -5.92 8.96 9.21
N THR A 44 -4.78 8.34 9.47
CA THR A 44 -3.92 7.78 8.42
C THR A 44 -4.70 6.75 7.61
N ILE A 45 -4.59 6.84 6.29
CA ILE A 45 -5.17 5.90 5.34
C ILE A 45 -4.02 5.21 4.63
N ASP A 46 -3.92 3.92 4.83
CA ASP A 46 -2.95 3.07 4.17
C ASP A 46 -3.48 2.59 2.81
N PHE A 47 -2.83 3.00 1.72
CA PHE A 47 -3.24 2.63 0.37
C PHE A 47 -2.58 1.31 -0.10
N HIS A 48 -1.65 0.76 0.67
CA HIS A 48 -0.91 -0.46 0.34
C HIS A 48 -0.91 -1.44 1.51
N HIS A 49 -2.02 -2.15 1.68
CA HIS A 49 -2.24 -3.05 2.79
C HIS A 49 -2.67 -4.43 2.29
N HIS A 50 -1.77 -5.40 2.39
CA HIS A 50 -2.07 -6.76 1.96
C HIS A 50 -2.85 -7.53 3.02
N PHE A 51 -3.70 -8.43 2.54
CA PHE A 51 -4.38 -9.42 3.37
C PHE A 51 -4.08 -10.82 2.84
N ASN A 52 -3.92 -11.79 3.73
CA ASN A 52 -3.60 -13.16 3.38
C ASN A 52 -4.70 -14.11 3.83
N PRO A 53 -5.61 -14.52 2.93
CA PRO A 53 -6.65 -15.50 3.29
C PRO A 53 -6.05 -16.79 3.86
N PRO A 54 -6.63 -17.38 4.93
CA PRO A 54 -6.11 -18.59 5.55
C PRO A 54 -5.88 -19.75 4.57
N PHE A 55 -6.70 -19.86 3.53
CA PHE A 55 -6.53 -20.91 2.51
C PHE A 55 -5.32 -20.68 1.60
N LEU A 56 -4.85 -19.42 1.41
CA LEU A 56 -3.58 -19.12 0.72
C LEU A 56 -2.41 -19.37 1.65
N VAL A 57 -2.50 -18.98 2.92
CA VAL A 57 -1.49 -19.25 3.94
C VAL A 57 -1.24 -20.76 4.09
N ASN A 58 -2.32 -21.55 4.20
CA ASN A 58 -2.22 -23.02 4.31
C ASN A 58 -1.64 -23.66 3.05
N ALA A 59 -1.99 -23.17 1.86
CA ALA A 59 -1.40 -23.65 0.61
C ALA A 59 0.10 -23.33 0.52
N ALA A 60 0.51 -22.15 0.99
CA ALA A 60 1.92 -21.73 1.03
C ALA A 60 2.72 -22.46 2.11
N ALA A 61 2.10 -22.88 3.22
CA ALA A 61 2.77 -23.59 4.33
C ALA A 61 3.40 -24.94 3.91
N GLY A 62 2.88 -25.54 2.83
CA GLY A 62 3.46 -26.76 2.22
C GLY A 62 4.71 -26.50 1.37
N ASN A 63 4.93 -25.27 0.94
CA ASN A 63 6.09 -24.85 0.16
C ASN A 63 6.55 -23.45 0.60
N ARG A 64 7.31 -23.40 1.69
CA ARG A 64 7.73 -22.14 2.35
C ARG A 64 8.89 -21.43 1.65
N VAL A 65 9.41 -21.98 0.57
CA VAL A 65 10.53 -21.35 -0.16
C VAL A 65 10.03 -20.08 -0.85
N GLY A 66 10.60 -18.94 -0.46
CA GLY A 66 10.26 -17.64 -1.04
C GLY A 66 8.92 -17.03 -0.58
N VAL A 67 8.36 -17.51 0.54
CA VAL A 67 7.20 -16.88 1.18
C VAL A 67 7.66 -16.13 2.42
N ASP A 68 7.29 -14.87 2.52
CA ASP A 68 7.63 -14.04 3.67
C ASP A 68 6.99 -14.59 4.96
N PRO A 69 7.75 -14.75 6.05
CA PRO A 69 7.22 -15.25 7.32
C PRO A 69 6.07 -14.41 7.88
N ASN A 70 6.08 -13.09 7.68
CA ASN A 70 5.02 -12.20 8.17
C ASN A 70 3.71 -12.45 7.42
N ALA A 71 3.79 -12.73 6.10
CA ALA A 71 2.63 -13.12 5.32
C ALA A 71 2.02 -14.45 5.76
N LEU A 72 2.86 -15.40 6.25
CA LEU A 72 2.41 -16.69 6.78
C LEU A 72 1.73 -16.58 8.15
N ASN A 73 2.08 -15.56 8.93
CA ASN A 73 1.53 -15.32 10.26
C ASN A 73 0.36 -14.33 10.26
N TRP A 74 -0.03 -13.85 9.08
CA TRP A 74 -1.11 -12.87 8.94
C TRP A 74 -2.46 -13.45 9.38
N ASP A 75 -3.15 -12.69 10.20
CA ASP A 75 -4.59 -12.81 10.46
C ASP A 75 -5.21 -11.42 10.64
N ILE A 76 -6.52 -11.37 10.73
CA ILE A 76 -7.24 -10.09 10.85
C ILE A 76 -6.94 -9.38 12.18
N GLY A 77 -6.70 -10.13 13.26
CA GLY A 77 -6.34 -9.56 14.56
C GLY A 77 -4.98 -8.87 14.48
N TYR A 78 -3.98 -9.52 13.86
CA TYR A 78 -2.67 -8.92 13.62
C TYR A 78 -2.76 -7.63 12.81
N SER A 79 -3.52 -7.64 11.70
CA SER A 79 -3.71 -6.45 10.87
C SER A 79 -4.35 -5.29 11.65
N LEU A 80 -5.44 -5.53 12.36
CA LEU A 80 -6.12 -4.50 13.16
C LEU A 80 -5.25 -3.96 14.29
N ASP A 81 -4.53 -4.83 14.99
CA ASP A 81 -3.62 -4.47 16.07
C ASP A 81 -2.47 -3.58 15.58
N ASP A 82 -1.90 -3.88 14.42
CA ASP A 82 -0.81 -3.10 13.83
C ASP A 82 -1.30 -1.73 13.39
N MET A 83 -2.46 -1.67 12.71
CA MET A 83 -3.12 -0.42 12.37
C MET A 83 -3.40 0.45 13.60
N ASP A 84 -3.90 -0.13 14.70
CA ASP A 84 -4.22 0.60 15.93
C ASP A 84 -2.96 1.16 16.61
N LYS A 85 -1.88 0.39 16.66
CA LYS A 85 -0.60 0.80 17.22
C LYS A 85 0.06 1.93 16.45
N THR A 86 -0.17 1.99 15.14
CA THR A 86 0.50 2.94 14.23
C THR A 86 -0.37 4.15 13.87
N GLY A 87 -1.65 4.16 14.29
CA GLY A 87 -2.59 5.24 14.02
C GLY A 87 -3.15 5.21 12.60
N ILE A 88 -3.16 4.03 11.96
CA ILE A 88 -3.84 3.81 10.69
C ILE A 88 -5.33 3.61 10.96
N ALA A 89 -6.14 4.58 10.53
CA ALA A 89 -7.59 4.51 10.69
C ALA A 89 -8.25 3.56 9.70
N LYS A 90 -7.80 3.62 8.44
CA LYS A 90 -8.39 2.85 7.34
C LYS A 90 -7.31 2.33 6.40
N ALA A 91 -7.61 1.22 5.72
CA ALA A 91 -6.72 0.66 4.71
C ALA A 91 -7.47 0.22 3.44
N VAL A 92 -6.76 0.29 2.32
CA VAL A 92 -7.21 -0.24 1.03
C VAL A 92 -6.62 -1.64 0.87
N LEU A 93 -7.46 -2.65 1.01
CA LEU A 93 -7.04 -4.04 0.96
C LEU A 93 -6.69 -4.47 -0.47
N SER A 94 -5.55 -5.13 -0.59
CA SER A 94 -5.13 -5.85 -1.78
C SER A 94 -4.59 -7.24 -1.40
N PRO A 95 -4.85 -8.31 -2.19
CA PRO A 95 -4.22 -9.60 -1.93
C PRO A 95 -2.72 -9.54 -2.25
N PRO A 96 -1.91 -10.48 -1.73
CA PRO A 96 -0.50 -10.54 -2.05
C PRO A 96 -0.32 -10.81 -3.55
N THR A 97 0.65 -10.12 -4.15
CA THR A 97 0.98 -10.36 -5.57
C THR A 97 1.65 -11.72 -5.76
N GLY A 98 1.54 -12.26 -6.98
CA GLY A 98 2.15 -13.53 -7.35
C GLY A 98 1.39 -14.78 -6.92
N PHE A 99 0.32 -14.70 -6.12
CA PHE A 99 -0.47 -15.89 -5.79
C PHE A 99 -1.21 -16.46 -7.00
N ALA A 100 -1.73 -15.57 -7.86
CA ALA A 100 -2.47 -15.95 -9.05
C ALA A 100 -1.56 -16.64 -10.08
N GLU A 101 -0.34 -16.16 -10.23
CA GLU A 101 0.67 -16.71 -11.14
C GLU A 101 1.14 -18.10 -10.69
N ARG A 102 1.18 -18.35 -9.38
CA ARG A 102 1.51 -19.67 -8.81
C ARG A 102 0.33 -20.65 -8.79
N THR A 103 -0.89 -20.16 -9.03
CA THR A 103 -2.09 -21.00 -9.10
C THR A 103 -2.19 -21.67 -10.48
N ASP A 104 -2.55 -22.96 -10.50
CA ASP A 104 -2.81 -23.66 -11.76
C ASP A 104 -3.78 -22.86 -12.64
N PRO A 105 -3.48 -22.66 -13.92
CA PRO A 105 -4.34 -21.88 -14.82
C PRO A 105 -5.81 -22.30 -14.83
N SER A 106 -6.10 -23.60 -14.69
CA SER A 106 -7.48 -24.12 -14.65
C SER A 106 -8.24 -23.74 -13.38
N GLN A 107 -7.54 -23.46 -12.30
CA GLN A 107 -8.09 -23.10 -10.98
C GLN A 107 -8.03 -21.61 -10.70
N ARG A 108 -7.29 -20.83 -11.50
CA ARG A 108 -6.97 -19.42 -11.23
C ARG A 108 -8.21 -18.56 -11.05
N SER A 109 -9.20 -18.65 -11.94
CA SER A 109 -10.43 -17.85 -11.83
C SER A 109 -11.21 -18.14 -10.55
N GLY A 110 -11.32 -19.42 -10.16
CA GLY A 110 -11.97 -19.82 -8.91
C GLY A 110 -11.22 -19.34 -7.67
N MET A 111 -9.89 -19.40 -7.71
CA MET A 111 -9.03 -18.90 -6.61
C MET A 111 -9.15 -17.38 -6.46
N ILE A 112 -9.07 -16.62 -7.54
CA ILE A 112 -9.23 -15.17 -7.56
C ILE A 112 -10.61 -14.79 -6.99
N ARG A 113 -11.70 -15.45 -7.42
CA ARG A 113 -13.04 -15.21 -6.89
C ARG A 113 -13.08 -15.39 -5.38
N ARG A 114 -12.54 -16.49 -4.86
CA ARG A 114 -12.50 -16.75 -3.41
C ARG A 114 -11.71 -15.69 -2.64
N VAL A 115 -10.60 -15.23 -3.21
CA VAL A 115 -9.77 -14.15 -2.60
C VAL A 115 -10.55 -12.83 -2.56
N ASN A 116 -11.20 -12.45 -3.66
CA ASN A 116 -12.01 -11.23 -3.72
C ASN A 116 -13.21 -11.28 -2.76
N GLU A 117 -13.88 -12.43 -2.64
CA GLU A 117 -14.98 -12.63 -1.69
C GLU A 117 -14.52 -12.58 -0.23
N TYR A 118 -13.34 -13.13 0.06
CA TYR A 118 -12.75 -13.03 1.40
C TYR A 118 -12.42 -11.57 1.77
N GLY A 119 -11.81 -10.79 0.86
CA GLY A 119 -11.59 -9.37 1.08
C GLY A 119 -12.89 -8.60 1.30
N ALA A 120 -13.95 -8.91 0.52
CA ALA A 120 -15.27 -8.33 0.72
C ALA A 120 -15.90 -8.74 2.06
N GLN A 121 -15.59 -9.92 2.59
CA GLN A 121 -16.00 -10.32 3.93
C GLN A 121 -15.31 -9.45 4.98
N LEU A 122 -13.99 -9.23 4.88
CA LEU A 122 -13.26 -8.33 5.79
C LEU A 122 -13.83 -6.91 5.80
N VAL A 123 -14.20 -6.39 4.63
CA VAL A 123 -14.84 -5.06 4.52
C VAL A 123 -16.21 -5.04 5.20
N ARG A 124 -17.02 -6.10 5.05
CA ARG A 124 -18.33 -6.18 5.75
C ARG A 124 -18.20 -6.31 7.25
N ASP A 125 -17.21 -7.06 7.74
CA ASP A 125 -16.98 -7.29 9.15
C ASP A 125 -16.35 -6.05 9.83
N HIS A 126 -15.58 -5.25 9.07
CA HIS A 126 -14.88 -4.06 9.56
C HIS A 126 -15.11 -2.84 8.63
N PRO A 127 -16.36 -2.38 8.43
CA PRO A 127 -16.72 -1.40 7.40
C PRO A 127 -16.12 0.00 7.63
N THR A 128 -15.70 0.30 8.86
CA THR A 128 -15.02 1.56 9.19
C THR A 128 -13.50 1.50 9.02
N ARG A 129 -12.95 0.30 8.76
CA ARG A 129 -11.51 0.08 8.68
C ARG A 129 -11.02 -0.22 7.26
N TYR A 130 -11.82 -0.89 6.44
CA TYR A 130 -11.36 -1.39 5.16
C TYR A 130 -12.26 -0.99 4.00
N VAL A 131 -11.62 -0.77 2.86
CA VAL A 131 -12.16 -0.87 1.51
C VAL A 131 -11.24 -1.81 0.72
N GLN A 132 -11.66 -2.31 -0.46
CA GLN A 132 -10.83 -3.26 -1.19
C GLN A 132 -10.75 -2.97 -2.69
N LEU A 133 -9.70 -3.52 -3.32
CA LEU A 133 -9.53 -3.65 -4.75
C LEU A 133 -9.95 -5.04 -5.23
N VAL A 134 -10.54 -5.14 -6.42
CA VAL A 134 -10.76 -6.42 -7.08
C VAL A 134 -9.50 -6.86 -7.82
N TYR A 135 -9.14 -8.12 -7.74
CA TYR A 135 -8.10 -8.74 -8.55
C TYR A 135 -8.71 -9.59 -9.67
N MET A 136 -7.97 -9.75 -10.76
CA MET A 136 -8.47 -10.39 -11.97
C MET A 136 -7.62 -11.60 -12.37
N PRO A 137 -8.23 -12.64 -12.99
CA PRO A 137 -7.53 -13.86 -13.40
C PRO A 137 -6.77 -13.69 -14.72
N LEU A 138 -5.97 -12.60 -14.83
CA LEU A 138 -5.12 -12.39 -16.01
C LEU A 138 -4.11 -13.55 -16.17
N PRO A 139 -3.75 -13.89 -17.40
CA PRO A 139 -3.98 -13.13 -18.66
C PRO A 139 -5.32 -13.44 -19.37
N ASP A 140 -6.28 -14.14 -18.77
CA ASP A 140 -7.59 -14.40 -19.37
C ASP A 140 -8.46 -13.13 -19.31
N VAL A 141 -8.57 -12.43 -20.44
CA VAL A 141 -9.28 -11.15 -20.55
C VAL A 141 -10.78 -11.30 -20.32
N ASP A 142 -11.39 -12.35 -20.84
CA ASP A 142 -12.84 -12.57 -20.70
C ASP A 142 -13.21 -12.89 -19.25
N ALA A 143 -12.43 -13.72 -18.58
CA ALA A 143 -12.60 -14.00 -17.16
C ALA A 143 -12.33 -12.73 -16.31
N ALA A 144 -11.34 -11.93 -16.68
CA ALA A 144 -11.03 -10.68 -16.00
C ALA A 144 -12.17 -9.66 -16.10
N LEU A 145 -12.78 -9.49 -17.27
CA LEU A 145 -13.94 -8.60 -17.44
C LEU A 145 -15.14 -9.03 -16.60
N LYS A 146 -15.41 -10.35 -16.50
CA LYS A 146 -16.45 -10.90 -15.62
C LYS A 146 -16.15 -10.62 -14.14
N GLU A 147 -14.89 -10.73 -13.75
CA GLU A 147 -14.47 -10.50 -12.37
C GLU A 147 -14.53 -9.00 -12.01
N ILE A 148 -14.17 -8.10 -12.93
CA ILE A 148 -14.34 -6.65 -12.77
C ILE A 148 -15.83 -6.32 -12.55
N ALA A 149 -16.71 -6.84 -13.41
CA ALA A 149 -18.15 -6.60 -13.27
C ALA A 149 -18.64 -7.09 -11.89
N TYR A 150 -18.27 -8.30 -11.48
CA TYR A 150 -18.65 -8.85 -10.17
C TYR A 150 -18.09 -8.00 -9.01
N GLY A 151 -16.82 -7.59 -9.08
CA GLY A 151 -16.19 -6.77 -8.06
C GLY A 151 -16.91 -5.44 -7.85
N PHE A 152 -17.13 -4.69 -8.92
CA PHE A 152 -17.76 -3.37 -8.84
C PHE A 152 -19.27 -3.46 -8.56
N ASP A 153 -19.98 -4.38 -9.23
CA ASP A 153 -21.43 -4.40 -9.21
C ASP A 153 -21.99 -5.18 -8.01
N THR A 154 -21.27 -6.20 -7.50
CA THR A 154 -21.67 -7.04 -6.36
C THR A 154 -20.87 -6.76 -5.10
N LEU A 155 -19.53 -6.82 -5.16
CA LEU A 155 -18.68 -6.65 -3.99
C LEU A 155 -18.47 -5.18 -3.58
N LYS A 156 -18.83 -4.23 -4.47
CA LYS A 156 -18.72 -2.77 -4.23
C LYS A 156 -17.29 -2.30 -3.96
N VAL A 157 -16.33 -2.85 -4.70
CA VAL A 157 -14.92 -2.50 -4.61
C VAL A 157 -14.67 -1.05 -5.05
N VAL A 158 -13.58 -0.46 -4.58
CA VAL A 158 -13.20 0.94 -4.90
C VAL A 158 -12.30 1.04 -6.14
N GLY A 159 -11.76 -0.07 -6.62
CA GLY A 159 -10.85 -0.11 -7.77
C GLY A 159 -10.42 -1.51 -8.12
N ALA A 160 -9.47 -1.62 -9.04
CA ALA A 160 -8.88 -2.88 -9.49
C ALA A 160 -7.37 -2.90 -9.21
N GLY A 161 -6.88 -4.02 -8.66
CA GLY A 161 -5.47 -4.28 -8.40
C GLY A 161 -4.86 -5.16 -9.49
N PHE A 162 -3.64 -4.84 -9.89
CA PHE A 162 -2.88 -5.50 -10.94
C PHE A 162 -1.50 -5.90 -10.45
N ALA A 163 -1.02 -7.06 -10.89
CA ALA A 163 0.41 -7.28 -11.00
C ALA A 163 0.99 -6.44 -12.17
N THR A 164 2.26 -6.11 -12.12
CA THR A 164 2.95 -5.41 -13.21
C THR A 164 3.08 -6.25 -14.47
N SER A 165 3.12 -7.59 -14.31
CA SER A 165 3.27 -8.53 -15.44
C SER A 165 2.51 -9.83 -15.21
N TYR A 166 2.19 -10.51 -16.30
CA TYR A 166 1.47 -11.79 -16.39
C TYR A 166 2.21 -12.70 -17.39
N GLY A 167 3.14 -13.50 -16.90
CA GLY A 167 4.10 -14.23 -17.74
C GLY A 167 5.05 -13.24 -18.42
N GLU A 168 5.15 -13.29 -19.74
CA GLU A 168 6.00 -12.39 -20.53
C GLU A 168 5.32 -11.04 -20.87
N LYS A 169 4.03 -10.87 -20.56
CA LYS A 169 3.28 -9.67 -20.87
C LYS A 169 3.21 -8.72 -19.68
N TYR A 170 3.61 -7.48 -19.89
CA TYR A 170 3.35 -6.41 -18.92
C TYR A 170 1.87 -6.00 -18.94
N ALA A 171 1.40 -5.43 -17.84
CA ALA A 171 0.02 -4.94 -17.75
C ALA A 171 -0.33 -3.91 -18.84
N SER A 172 0.68 -3.25 -19.42
CA SER A 172 0.53 -2.32 -20.53
C SER A 172 0.43 -3.00 -21.93
N ASP A 173 0.46 -4.33 -22.00
CA ASP A 173 0.32 -5.05 -23.27
C ASP A 173 -1.03 -4.74 -23.94
N PRO A 174 -1.05 -4.44 -25.26
CA PRO A 174 -2.29 -4.15 -25.99
C PRO A 174 -3.36 -5.23 -25.88
N ALA A 175 -2.99 -6.48 -25.62
CA ALA A 175 -3.96 -7.58 -25.41
C ALA A 175 -4.90 -7.30 -24.23
N PHE A 176 -4.48 -6.48 -23.26
CA PHE A 176 -5.30 -6.12 -22.10
C PHE A 176 -6.13 -4.84 -22.29
N ALA A 177 -6.13 -4.24 -23.49
CA ALA A 177 -6.89 -3.03 -23.80
C ALA A 177 -8.37 -3.09 -23.38
N PRO A 178 -9.14 -4.20 -23.61
CA PRO A 178 -10.54 -4.27 -23.21
C PRO A 178 -10.77 -4.07 -21.70
N ILE A 179 -9.81 -4.49 -20.87
CA ILE A 179 -9.87 -4.31 -19.42
C ILE A 179 -9.77 -2.82 -19.08
N PHE A 180 -8.82 -2.10 -19.67
CA PHE A 180 -8.65 -0.67 -19.41
C PHE A 180 -9.77 0.18 -20.03
N GLU A 181 -10.40 -0.27 -21.11
CA GLU A 181 -11.62 0.34 -21.65
C GLU A 181 -12.77 0.26 -20.64
N GLU A 182 -12.99 -0.90 -20.04
CA GLU A 182 -14.02 -1.08 -19.02
C GLU A 182 -13.71 -0.29 -17.74
N LEU A 183 -12.45 -0.28 -17.28
CA LEU A 183 -12.05 0.52 -16.12
C LEU A 183 -12.18 2.02 -16.38
N ASN A 184 -11.88 2.48 -17.60
CA ASN A 184 -12.08 3.87 -17.99
C ASN A 184 -13.56 4.25 -17.99
N ARG A 185 -14.42 3.39 -18.54
CA ARG A 185 -15.88 3.58 -18.51
C ARG A 185 -16.41 3.70 -17.07
N ARG A 186 -15.81 2.95 -16.12
CA ARG A 186 -16.16 2.98 -14.69
C ARG A 186 -15.48 4.12 -13.93
N ARG A 187 -14.56 4.88 -14.56
CA ARG A 187 -13.72 5.90 -13.91
C ARG A 187 -12.96 5.34 -12.70
N ALA A 188 -12.50 4.11 -12.84
CA ALA A 188 -11.96 3.29 -11.77
C ALA A 188 -10.53 3.72 -11.36
N ILE A 189 -10.15 3.28 -10.16
CA ILE A 189 -8.76 3.21 -9.74
C ILE A 189 -8.16 1.94 -10.34
N ALA A 190 -6.95 2.06 -10.91
CA ALA A 190 -6.11 0.93 -11.32
C ALA A 190 -4.80 1.01 -10.53
N TYR A 191 -4.63 0.10 -9.58
CA TYR A 191 -3.47 0.00 -8.69
C TYR A 191 -2.51 -1.07 -9.18
N PHE A 192 -1.22 -0.76 -9.28
CA PHE A 192 -0.20 -1.65 -9.82
C PHE A 192 0.85 -1.98 -8.76
N HIS A 193 0.99 -3.27 -8.49
CA HIS A 193 1.99 -3.82 -7.59
C HIS A 193 2.99 -4.69 -8.36
N PRO A 194 4.31 -4.51 -8.16
CA PRO A 194 5.32 -5.22 -8.92
C PRO A 194 5.39 -6.70 -8.60
N LEU A 195 5.86 -7.44 -9.61
CA LEU A 195 6.43 -8.76 -9.47
C LEU A 195 7.91 -8.69 -9.89
N ALA A 196 8.75 -9.56 -9.34
CA ALA A 196 10.11 -9.69 -9.86
C ALA A 196 10.05 -10.24 -11.28
N ALA A 197 10.68 -9.52 -12.23
CA ALA A 197 10.70 -9.93 -13.63
C ALA A 197 11.35 -11.32 -13.80
N ALA A 198 10.70 -12.21 -14.52
CA ALA A 198 11.14 -13.61 -14.67
C ALA A 198 12.57 -13.75 -15.24
N CYS A 199 13.01 -12.79 -16.07
CA CYS A 199 14.36 -12.75 -16.64
C CYS A 199 15.47 -12.63 -15.59
N CYS A 200 15.15 -12.05 -14.39
CA CYS A 200 16.18 -11.45 -13.57
C CYS A 200 16.18 -11.94 -12.11
N THR A 201 15.36 -12.92 -11.79
CA THR A 201 15.21 -13.46 -10.42
C THR A 201 16.36 -14.36 -9.94
N LYS A 202 17.39 -14.60 -10.76
CA LYS A 202 18.50 -15.51 -10.45
C LYS A 202 19.87 -14.89 -10.75
N ILE A 203 19.97 -13.58 -10.83
CA ILE A 203 21.23 -12.89 -11.16
C ILE A 203 22.23 -13.03 -10.02
N PHE A 204 21.76 -12.93 -8.77
CA PHE A 204 22.59 -13.07 -7.56
C PHE A 204 22.03 -14.16 -6.63
N PRO A 205 22.24 -15.45 -6.95
CA PRO A 205 21.64 -16.55 -6.20
C PRO A 205 22.09 -16.62 -4.74
N ALA A 206 23.16 -15.93 -4.36
CA ALA A 206 23.64 -15.82 -2.99
C ALA A 206 22.85 -14.80 -2.13
N VAL A 207 22.01 -13.97 -2.75
CA VAL A 207 21.21 -12.95 -2.07
C VAL A 207 19.75 -13.16 -2.47
N PRO A 208 19.00 -14.01 -1.75
CA PRO A 208 17.60 -14.33 -2.09
C PRO A 208 16.68 -13.11 -2.17
N GLU A 209 16.98 -12.07 -1.41
CA GLU A 209 16.22 -10.82 -1.35
C GLU A 209 16.53 -9.84 -2.49
N GLU A 210 17.50 -10.17 -3.35
CA GLU A 210 17.94 -9.29 -4.45
C GLU A 210 16.77 -8.86 -5.35
N ALA A 211 15.88 -9.79 -5.68
CA ALA A 211 14.71 -9.49 -6.49
C ALA A 211 13.84 -8.39 -5.86
N THR A 212 13.72 -8.38 -4.54
CA THR A 212 12.98 -7.34 -3.82
C THR A 212 13.71 -6.00 -3.87
N LEU A 213 15.02 -6.01 -3.73
CA LEU A 213 15.83 -4.78 -3.70
C LEU A 213 15.94 -4.10 -5.06
N VAL A 214 16.08 -4.87 -6.13
CA VAL A 214 16.41 -4.36 -7.47
C VAL A 214 15.24 -4.52 -8.43
N GLU A 215 14.71 -5.74 -8.60
CA GLU A 215 13.73 -6.00 -9.65
C GLU A 215 12.37 -5.37 -9.39
N ILE A 216 11.92 -5.30 -8.14
CA ILE A 216 10.64 -4.68 -7.76
C ILE A 216 10.56 -3.21 -8.22
N PRO A 217 11.52 -2.32 -7.88
CA PRO A 217 11.51 -0.94 -8.37
C PRO A 217 11.60 -0.83 -9.90
N TYR A 218 12.40 -1.68 -10.54
CA TYR A 218 12.54 -1.65 -12.00
C TYR A 218 11.32 -2.19 -12.73
N ASP A 219 10.65 -3.19 -12.19
CA ASP A 219 9.45 -3.77 -12.78
C ASP A 219 8.28 -2.79 -12.79
N THR A 220 8.09 -2.05 -11.68
CA THR A 220 7.17 -0.91 -11.64
C THR A 220 7.51 0.12 -12.73
N ALA A 221 8.80 0.47 -12.87
CA ALA A 221 9.23 1.44 -13.87
C ALA A 221 8.95 0.95 -15.31
N ARG A 222 9.20 -0.31 -15.62
CA ARG A 222 8.87 -0.90 -16.94
C ARG A 222 7.38 -0.79 -17.25
N THR A 223 6.53 -1.03 -16.26
CA THR A 223 5.07 -0.95 -16.41
C THR A 223 4.62 0.49 -16.67
N VAL A 224 5.08 1.47 -15.89
CA VAL A 224 4.76 2.89 -16.12
C VAL A 224 5.18 3.34 -17.51
N ILE A 225 6.39 2.99 -17.92
CA ILE A 225 6.93 3.34 -19.24
C ILE A 225 6.15 2.63 -20.36
N GLY A 226 5.78 1.38 -20.15
CA GLY A 226 4.95 0.63 -21.09
C GLY A 226 3.61 1.32 -21.33
N PHE A 227 2.90 1.75 -20.28
CA PHE A 227 1.66 2.52 -20.41
C PHE A 227 1.84 3.86 -21.11
N LEU A 228 2.97 4.55 -20.86
CA LEU A 228 3.28 5.79 -21.57
C LEU A 228 3.40 5.54 -23.09
N PHE A 229 4.23 4.58 -23.49
CA PHE A 229 4.53 4.35 -24.91
C PHE A 229 3.42 3.62 -25.68
N THR A 230 2.52 2.89 -25.00
CA THR A 230 1.28 2.40 -25.62
C THR A 230 0.21 3.48 -25.73
N GLY A 231 0.44 4.66 -25.15
CA GLY A 231 -0.50 5.78 -25.16
C GLY A 231 -1.70 5.56 -24.24
N ALA A 232 -1.59 4.62 -23.30
CA ALA A 232 -2.70 4.24 -22.41
C ALA A 232 -3.14 5.39 -21.50
N PHE A 233 -2.22 6.17 -20.98
CA PHE A 233 -2.56 7.32 -20.13
C PHE A 233 -3.44 8.35 -20.85
N ARG A 234 -3.21 8.55 -22.15
CA ARG A 234 -4.05 9.40 -23.00
C ARG A 234 -5.35 8.73 -23.39
N ARG A 235 -5.30 7.43 -23.72
CA ARG A 235 -6.47 6.67 -24.19
C ARG A 235 -7.51 6.48 -23.08
N TYR A 236 -7.05 6.38 -21.84
CA TYR A 236 -7.87 6.10 -20.67
C TYR A 236 -7.79 7.23 -19.62
N PRO A 237 -8.27 8.45 -19.97
CA PRO A 237 -8.08 9.65 -19.15
C PRO A 237 -8.86 9.61 -17.83
N ASP A 238 -9.91 8.80 -17.74
CA ASP A 238 -10.76 8.71 -16.56
C ASP A 238 -10.24 7.72 -15.52
N ILE A 239 -9.29 6.83 -15.89
CA ILE A 239 -8.63 5.92 -14.94
C ILE A 239 -7.71 6.72 -14.00
N LYS A 240 -7.79 6.39 -12.70
CA LYS A 240 -6.84 6.84 -11.69
C LYS A 240 -5.75 5.77 -11.54
N PHE A 241 -4.65 5.94 -12.30
CA PHE A 241 -3.51 5.04 -12.23
C PHE A 241 -2.72 5.30 -10.96
N VAL A 242 -2.57 4.27 -10.11
CA VAL A 242 -1.80 4.32 -8.85
C VAL A 242 -0.67 3.30 -8.94
N PHE A 243 0.56 3.75 -8.72
CA PHE A 243 1.74 2.89 -8.76
C PHE A 243 2.37 2.79 -7.38
N SER A 244 2.66 1.57 -6.96
CA SER A 244 3.28 1.27 -5.68
C SER A 244 4.74 1.73 -5.61
N HIS A 245 5.25 1.78 -4.38
CA HIS A 245 6.65 2.05 -4.08
C HIS A 245 7.18 3.31 -4.77
N SER A 246 6.43 4.41 -4.69
CA SER A 246 6.77 5.72 -5.30
C SER A 246 6.95 5.67 -6.83
N GLY A 247 6.32 4.69 -7.51
CA GLY A 247 6.52 4.47 -8.94
C GLY A 247 7.86 3.79 -9.28
N GLY A 248 8.46 3.14 -8.30
CA GLY A 248 9.74 2.44 -8.44
C GLY A 248 10.87 3.38 -8.84
N ALA A 249 11.58 3.04 -9.90
CA ALA A 249 12.72 3.81 -10.39
C ALA A 249 12.34 5.00 -11.31
N VAL A 250 11.05 5.21 -11.63
CA VAL A 250 10.63 6.26 -12.60
C VAL A 250 11.06 7.67 -12.22
N PRO A 251 10.93 8.12 -10.96
CA PRO A 251 11.38 9.45 -10.57
C PRO A 251 12.86 9.71 -10.86
N MET A 252 13.71 8.68 -10.75
CA MET A 252 15.15 8.77 -11.03
C MET A 252 15.46 8.86 -12.53
N PHE A 253 14.54 8.42 -13.39
CA PHE A 253 14.71 8.43 -14.84
C PHE A 253 14.17 9.68 -15.53
N ALA A 254 13.47 10.57 -14.84
CA ALA A 254 12.79 11.73 -15.42
C ALA A 254 13.70 12.58 -16.31
N GLY A 255 14.91 12.91 -15.83
CA GLY A 255 15.91 13.66 -16.61
C GLY A 255 16.41 12.90 -17.84
N ARG A 256 16.51 11.56 -17.76
CA ARG A 256 16.92 10.69 -18.87
C ARG A 256 15.86 10.68 -19.97
N PHE A 257 14.58 10.57 -19.63
CA PHE A 257 13.49 10.64 -20.61
C PHE A 257 13.50 11.97 -21.35
N ASN A 258 13.59 13.08 -20.64
CA ASN A 258 13.62 14.41 -21.24
C ASN A 258 14.78 14.58 -22.21
N ARG A 259 15.95 14.02 -21.88
CA ARG A 259 17.15 14.13 -22.72
C ARG A 259 17.07 13.25 -23.96
N LEU A 260 16.75 11.96 -23.79
CA LEU A 260 16.80 10.99 -24.88
C LEU A 260 15.64 11.14 -25.87
N LEU A 261 14.51 11.67 -25.42
CA LEU A 261 13.32 11.82 -26.23
C LEU A 261 13.12 13.24 -26.76
N GLN A 262 14.05 14.18 -26.52
CA GLN A 262 13.94 15.56 -26.98
C GLN A 262 13.80 15.69 -28.53
N ASN A 263 14.35 14.75 -29.29
CA ASN A 263 14.27 14.70 -30.75
C ASN A 263 13.30 13.61 -31.26
N THR A 264 12.49 13.03 -30.37
CA THR A 264 11.50 12.01 -30.72
C THR A 264 10.10 12.62 -30.67
N ASP A 265 9.32 12.44 -31.73
CA ASP A 265 7.91 12.86 -31.71
C ASP A 265 7.09 11.96 -30.77
N VAL A 266 6.84 12.45 -29.58
CA VAL A 266 6.02 11.79 -28.55
C VAL A 266 4.60 12.35 -28.50
N SER A 267 4.23 13.24 -29.43
CA SER A 267 2.93 13.94 -29.40
C SER A 267 1.73 13.00 -29.45
N LYS A 268 1.88 11.82 -30.05
CA LYS A 268 0.81 10.81 -30.11
C LYS A 268 0.52 10.19 -28.76
N VAL A 269 1.51 10.07 -27.88
CA VAL A 269 1.37 9.41 -26.56
C VAL A 269 1.40 10.41 -25.41
N ALA A 270 2.08 11.53 -25.57
CA ALA A 270 2.26 12.57 -24.56
C ALA A 270 2.19 13.98 -25.20
N PRO A 271 1.01 14.45 -25.65
CA PRO A 271 0.90 15.70 -26.39
C PRO A 271 1.33 16.93 -25.56
N ASN A 272 1.23 16.87 -24.25
CA ASN A 272 1.65 17.92 -23.33
C ASN A 272 3.05 17.64 -22.72
N GLY A 273 3.77 16.67 -23.28
CA GLY A 273 5.08 16.21 -22.80
C GLY A 273 4.99 15.10 -21.76
N ILE A 274 6.03 14.29 -21.71
CA ILE A 274 6.11 13.09 -20.87
C ILE A 274 5.93 13.41 -19.39
N ASN A 275 6.53 14.49 -18.92
CA ASN A 275 6.39 14.91 -17.52
C ASN A 275 4.93 15.25 -17.16
N ALA A 276 4.15 15.80 -18.10
CA ALA A 276 2.74 16.08 -17.86
C ALA A 276 1.94 14.78 -17.64
N GLU A 277 2.26 13.73 -18.39
CA GLU A 277 1.61 12.42 -18.19
C GLU A 277 1.98 11.82 -16.84
N PHE A 278 3.26 11.81 -16.46
CA PHE A 278 3.68 11.29 -15.16
C PHE A 278 3.08 12.07 -13.97
N ARG A 279 2.90 13.36 -14.10
CA ARG A 279 2.30 14.21 -13.03
C ARG A 279 0.81 14.01 -12.82
N ARG A 280 0.13 13.25 -13.68
CA ARG A 280 -1.28 12.85 -13.52
C ARG A 280 -1.46 11.56 -12.72
N LEU A 281 -0.39 10.78 -12.59
CA LEU A 281 -0.41 9.48 -11.91
C LEU A 281 -0.34 9.66 -10.40
N TYR A 282 -0.87 8.67 -9.68
CA TYR A 282 -0.73 8.59 -8.24
C TYR A 282 0.41 7.64 -7.86
N TYR A 283 1.06 7.93 -6.76
CA TYR A 283 2.20 7.17 -6.24
C TYR A 283 2.01 6.97 -4.74
N GLU A 284 2.03 5.72 -4.26
CA GLU A 284 2.06 5.49 -2.84
C GLU A 284 3.48 5.19 -2.34
N THR A 285 3.72 5.40 -1.05
CA THR A 285 5.07 5.58 -0.53
C THR A 285 5.66 4.35 0.16
N ALA A 286 4.99 3.20 0.14
CA ALA A 286 5.50 1.98 0.77
C ALA A 286 6.95 1.68 0.37
N ASN A 287 7.78 1.31 1.32
CA ASN A 287 9.21 0.98 1.12
C ASN A 287 10.03 2.06 0.39
N ALA A 288 9.49 3.28 0.23
CA ALA A 288 10.14 4.37 -0.47
C ALA A 288 10.17 5.66 0.35
N ASN A 289 9.96 5.57 1.65
CA ASN A 289 9.84 6.69 2.60
C ASN A 289 11.20 7.25 3.05
N SER A 290 12.31 6.96 2.37
CA SER A 290 13.61 7.53 2.74
C SER A 290 13.75 8.99 2.28
N PRO A 291 14.52 9.84 2.98
CA PRO A 291 14.70 11.24 2.58
C PRO A 291 15.16 11.44 1.13
N PRO A 292 16.12 10.67 0.58
CA PRO A 292 16.50 10.80 -0.84
C PRO A 292 15.36 10.49 -1.80
N THR A 293 14.61 9.40 -1.56
CA THR A 293 13.51 8.98 -2.43
C THR A 293 12.36 9.98 -2.38
N MET A 294 11.98 10.44 -1.18
CA MET A 294 10.92 11.43 -1.02
C MET A 294 11.29 12.79 -1.64
N ALA A 295 12.55 13.21 -1.55
CA ALA A 295 13.02 14.43 -2.21
C ALA A 295 12.89 14.32 -3.75
N ALA A 296 13.25 13.17 -4.33
CA ALA A 296 13.08 12.90 -5.75
C ALA A 296 11.59 12.89 -6.14
N LEU A 297 10.76 12.18 -5.39
CA LEU A 297 9.31 12.04 -5.65
C LEU A 297 8.59 13.38 -5.58
N LEU A 298 8.86 14.22 -4.56
CA LEU A 298 8.28 15.56 -4.42
C LEU A 298 8.68 16.54 -5.54
N LYS A 299 9.82 16.30 -6.20
CA LYS A 299 10.22 17.05 -7.39
C LYS A 299 9.58 16.50 -8.67
N PHE A 300 9.29 15.21 -8.68
CA PHE A 300 8.75 14.50 -9.83
C PHE A 300 7.21 14.63 -9.94
N ALA A 301 6.49 14.41 -8.85
CA ALA A 301 5.03 14.40 -8.81
C ALA A 301 4.46 15.54 -7.95
N PRO A 302 3.25 16.05 -8.26
CA PRO A 302 2.55 16.97 -7.37
C PRO A 302 2.23 16.30 -6.03
N LEU A 303 2.32 17.05 -4.94
CA LEU A 303 1.95 16.56 -3.61
C LEU A 303 0.55 15.92 -3.57
N SER A 304 -0.39 16.47 -4.33
CA SER A 304 -1.78 15.97 -4.44
C SER A 304 -1.91 14.56 -5.03
N GLN A 305 -0.85 14.00 -5.58
CA GLN A 305 -0.80 12.67 -6.19
C GLN A 305 -0.06 11.64 -5.32
N LEU A 306 0.39 12.04 -4.11
CA LEU A 306 1.11 11.16 -3.21
C LEU A 306 0.17 10.56 -2.16
N LEU A 307 0.26 9.27 -1.94
CA LEU A 307 -0.54 8.50 -0.99
C LEU A 307 0.39 7.79 0.00
N PHE A 308 -0.04 7.62 1.24
CA PHE A 308 0.68 6.76 2.17
C PHE A 308 0.42 5.30 1.84
N GLY A 309 1.45 4.46 1.92
CA GLY A 309 1.38 3.01 1.84
C GLY A 309 2.38 2.39 2.80
N SER A 310 2.05 1.22 3.37
CA SER A 310 2.91 0.51 4.31
C SER A 310 3.56 -0.74 3.74
N ASP A 311 2.89 -1.42 2.81
CA ASP A 311 3.24 -2.76 2.34
C ASP A 311 3.06 -3.83 3.43
N HIS A 312 2.12 -3.58 4.38
CA HIS A 312 1.73 -4.54 5.40
C HIS A 312 1.34 -5.91 4.77
N PRO A 313 1.74 -7.05 5.31
CA PRO A 313 2.55 -7.29 6.49
C PRO A 313 4.06 -7.48 6.18
N TYR A 314 4.51 -7.19 4.96
CA TYR A 314 5.90 -7.41 4.52
C TYR A 314 6.88 -6.45 5.20
N VAL A 315 6.41 -5.24 5.48
CA VAL A 315 7.11 -4.23 6.26
C VAL A 315 6.20 -3.73 7.37
N SER A 316 6.78 -3.44 8.53
CA SER A 316 6.05 -2.87 9.67
C SER A 316 5.47 -1.51 9.34
N ASP A 317 4.18 -1.30 9.64
CA ASP A 317 3.51 0.00 9.52
C ASP A 317 4.27 1.08 10.31
N ALA A 318 4.82 0.72 11.48
CA ALA A 318 5.59 1.61 12.34
C ALA A 318 6.90 2.06 11.70
N ASP A 319 7.58 1.17 10.97
CA ASP A 319 8.83 1.52 10.28
C ASP A 319 8.56 2.47 9.12
N ASN A 320 7.57 2.20 8.27
CA ASN A 320 7.15 3.10 7.20
C ASN A 320 6.75 4.49 7.72
N MET A 321 6.02 4.53 8.83
CA MET A 321 5.61 5.80 9.45
C MET A 321 6.81 6.56 10.02
N THR A 322 7.76 5.86 10.62
CA THR A 322 8.99 6.44 11.17
C THR A 322 9.87 7.02 10.06
N ASP A 323 10.04 6.28 8.99
CA ASP A 323 10.79 6.70 7.82
C ASP A 323 10.17 7.93 7.16
N LEU A 324 8.84 7.93 6.96
CA LEU A 324 8.14 9.09 6.40
C LEU A 324 8.32 10.34 7.27
N LYS A 325 8.25 10.21 8.60
CA LYS A 325 8.49 11.30 9.55
C LYS A 325 9.92 11.84 9.45
N SER A 326 10.89 11.00 9.12
CA SER A 326 12.30 11.39 8.96
C SER A 326 12.58 12.26 7.73
N CYS A 327 11.63 12.31 6.78
CA CYS A 327 11.80 13.04 5.52
C CYS A 327 11.71 14.56 5.62
N GLY A 328 11.52 15.13 6.81
CA GLY A 328 11.48 16.58 7.04
C GLY A 328 10.28 17.28 6.37
N LEU A 329 9.16 16.56 6.20
CA LEU A 329 7.95 17.10 5.61
C LEU A 329 7.24 18.07 6.57
N SER A 330 6.65 19.14 6.03
CA SER A 330 5.76 20.01 6.80
C SER A 330 4.50 19.26 7.21
N GLN A 331 3.80 19.74 8.26
CA GLN A 331 2.52 19.15 8.69
C GLN A 331 1.49 19.09 7.56
N ALA A 332 1.43 20.11 6.71
CA ALA A 332 0.52 20.13 5.56
C ALA A 332 0.87 19.03 4.53
N GLN A 333 2.16 18.80 4.28
CA GLN A 333 2.60 17.72 3.40
C GLN A 333 2.30 16.35 4.01
N MET A 334 2.54 16.18 5.31
CA MET A 334 2.19 14.96 6.03
C MET A 334 0.68 14.68 5.95
N ASN A 335 -0.17 15.67 6.25
CA ASN A 335 -1.62 15.50 6.18
C ASN A 335 -2.09 15.11 4.77
N ALA A 336 -1.54 15.77 3.75
CA ALA A 336 -1.87 15.47 2.35
C ALA A 336 -1.55 14.00 2.01
N ILE A 337 -0.37 13.53 2.36
CA ILE A 337 0.09 12.15 2.07
C ILE A 337 -0.67 11.13 2.93
N LEU A 338 -0.82 11.40 4.22
CA LEU A 338 -1.37 10.43 5.17
C LEU A 338 -2.87 10.16 4.95
N TYR A 339 -3.67 11.16 4.55
CA TYR A 339 -5.12 10.96 4.43
C TYR A 339 -5.83 11.84 3.39
N GLU A 340 -5.51 13.14 3.23
CA GLU A 340 -6.34 14.05 2.42
C GLU A 340 -6.39 13.63 0.94
N ASN A 341 -5.28 13.14 0.39
CA ASN A 341 -5.21 12.70 -0.99
C ASN A 341 -6.00 11.40 -1.21
N ALA A 342 -5.92 10.44 -0.27
CA ALA A 342 -6.68 9.20 -0.33
C ALA A 342 -8.19 9.47 -0.16
N GLU A 343 -8.61 10.35 0.75
CA GLU A 343 -10.00 10.78 0.93
C GLU A 343 -10.58 11.47 -0.31
N ARG A 344 -9.72 12.20 -1.04
CA ARG A 344 -10.14 12.83 -2.31
C ARG A 344 -10.28 11.81 -3.42
N LEU A 345 -9.39 10.82 -3.48
CA LEU A 345 -9.39 9.78 -4.48
C LEU A 345 -10.53 8.78 -4.25
N ILE A 346 -10.79 8.41 -3.00
CA ILE A 346 -11.82 7.45 -2.57
C ILE A 346 -12.73 8.13 -1.52
N PRO A 347 -13.83 8.77 -1.94
CA PRO A 347 -14.72 9.47 -1.00
C PRO A 347 -15.28 8.61 0.13
N GLN A 348 -15.38 7.29 -0.05
CA GLN A 348 -15.80 6.34 0.99
C GLN A 348 -14.82 6.25 2.18
N LEU A 349 -13.59 6.74 2.01
CA LEU A 349 -12.60 6.80 3.08
C LEU A 349 -12.75 8.05 3.98
N ARG A 350 -13.59 8.99 3.62
CA ARG A 350 -13.89 10.13 4.49
C ARG A 350 -14.52 9.64 5.79
N ALA A 351 -14.11 10.28 6.91
CA ALA A 351 -14.61 9.94 8.23
C ALA A 351 -16.11 10.26 8.38
#